data_6174e9ab97d26d107beaca08447c33ff
#
_entry.id   6174e9ab97d26d107beaca08447c33ff
#
_cell.length_a   1.000
_cell.length_b   1.000
_cell.length_c   1.000
_cell.angle_alpha   90.00
_cell.angle_beta   90.00
_cell.angle_gamma   90.00
#
_symmetry.space_group_name_H-M   'P 1'
#
loop_
_entity.id
_entity.type
_entity.pdbx_description
1 polymer ?
#
loop_
_entity_poly.entity_id
_entity_poly.type
_entity_poly.pdbx_seq_one_letter_code
_entity_poly.pdbx_strand_id
1 'polypeptide(L)'
;MNEIVREYGAGLFELAAEENCADELLTEEREIKKLLSREYLHFLIDPSVSKEERKNCVRQAFSGVHPYLLNFMLLMTERGLATEIPGSFGEYEKLYYDRYEIVKATATSAFPLTDEQKKRLEEKLAKNTGHRVEVQYVVDKTLIGGMRLD
;
A
#
# COMPACT_ATOMS: atom_id res chain seq x y z
N MET A 1 -10.15 -12.75 5.16
CA MET A 1 -8.98 -12.64 4.25
C MET A 1 -8.69 -13.99 3.65
N ASN A 2 -8.53 -14.07 2.36
CA ASN A 2 -8.26 -15.36 1.75
C ASN A 2 -6.77 -15.74 1.87
N GLU A 3 -6.52 -17.02 1.82
CA GLU A 3 -5.18 -17.57 2.01
C GLU A 3 -4.21 -17.16 0.91
N ILE A 4 -4.71 -17.00 -0.31
CA ILE A 4 -3.91 -16.57 -1.46
C ILE A 4 -3.32 -15.17 -1.21
N VAL A 5 -4.15 -14.25 -0.77
CA VAL A 5 -3.74 -12.87 -0.45
C VAL A 5 -2.64 -12.88 0.61
N ARG A 6 -2.84 -13.68 1.66
CA ARG A 6 -1.88 -13.78 2.75
C ARG A 6 -0.55 -14.35 2.29
N GLU A 7 -0.60 -15.44 1.53
CA GLU A 7 0.59 -16.14 1.06
C GLU A 7 1.42 -15.28 0.09
N TYR A 8 0.78 -14.71 -0.91
CA TYR A 8 1.48 -13.91 -1.92
C TYR A 8 1.95 -12.57 -1.37
N GLY A 9 1.16 -11.93 -0.52
CA GLY A 9 1.56 -10.69 0.14
C GLY A 9 2.75 -10.90 1.06
N ALA A 10 2.73 -11.98 1.84
CA ALA A 10 3.84 -12.33 2.73
C ALA A 10 5.10 -12.66 1.95
N GLY A 11 4.97 -13.42 0.85
CA GLY A 11 6.10 -13.77 0.01
C GLY A 11 6.79 -12.55 -0.58
N LEU A 12 6.00 -11.60 -1.07
CA LEU A 12 6.54 -10.35 -1.60
C LEU A 12 7.26 -9.54 -0.52
N PHE A 13 6.67 -9.45 0.66
CA PHE A 13 7.26 -8.71 1.78
C PHE A 13 8.59 -9.34 2.23
N GLU A 14 8.64 -10.66 2.38
CA GLU A 14 9.87 -11.34 2.79
C GLU A 14 11.00 -11.12 1.77
N LEU A 15 10.69 -11.20 0.48
CA LEU A 15 11.66 -10.90 -0.56
C LEU A 15 12.16 -9.46 -0.44
N ALA A 16 11.25 -8.51 -0.27
CA ALA A 16 11.59 -7.10 -0.15
C ALA A 16 12.46 -6.83 1.08
N ALA A 17 12.14 -7.48 2.20
CA ALA A 17 12.91 -7.34 3.44
C ALA A 17 14.32 -7.90 3.28
N GLU A 18 14.46 -9.07 2.66
CA GLU A 18 15.77 -9.67 2.41
C GLU A 18 16.65 -8.81 1.51
N GLU A 19 16.05 -8.19 0.51
CA GLU A 19 16.77 -7.36 -0.45
C GLU A 19 16.85 -5.88 -0.03
N ASN A 20 16.41 -5.55 1.17
CA ASN A 20 16.46 -4.19 1.73
C ASN A 20 15.74 -3.14 0.87
N CYS A 21 14.65 -3.52 0.22
CA CYS A 21 13.85 -2.62 -0.61
C CYS A 21 12.38 -2.52 -0.16
N ALA A 22 12.09 -2.88 1.08
CA ALA A 22 10.71 -2.88 1.58
C ALA A 22 10.05 -1.50 1.55
N ASP A 23 10.80 -0.45 1.87
CA ASP A 23 10.29 0.94 1.83
C ASP A 23 9.96 1.37 0.39
N GLU A 24 10.85 1.07 -0.53
CA GLU A 24 10.70 1.42 -1.94
C GLU A 24 9.48 0.73 -2.54
N LEU A 25 9.32 -0.56 -2.29
CA LEU A 25 8.18 -1.32 -2.79
C LEU A 25 6.87 -0.82 -2.20
N LEU A 26 6.84 -0.47 -0.92
CA LEU A 26 5.64 0.06 -0.29
C LEU A 26 5.18 1.35 -0.97
N THR A 27 6.10 2.26 -1.25
CA THR A 27 5.79 3.52 -1.92
C THR A 27 5.19 3.26 -3.31
N GLU A 28 5.82 2.38 -4.07
CA GLU A 28 5.34 2.05 -5.42
C GLU A 28 4.02 1.29 -5.41
N GLU A 29 3.82 0.37 -4.46
CA GLU A 29 2.55 -0.36 -4.33
C GLU A 29 1.37 0.59 -4.12
N ARG A 30 1.56 1.62 -3.32
CA ARG A 30 0.51 2.60 -3.06
C ARG A 30 0.10 3.32 -4.33
N GLU A 31 1.08 3.68 -5.16
CA GLU A 31 0.80 4.32 -6.44
C GLU A 31 0.14 3.36 -7.44
N ILE A 32 0.64 2.14 -7.52
CA ILE A 32 0.07 1.10 -8.40
C ILE A 32 -1.38 0.82 -8.01
N LYS A 33 -1.66 0.68 -6.73
CA LYS A 33 -3.00 0.36 -6.23
C LYS A 33 -4.04 1.38 -6.67
N LYS A 34 -3.67 2.64 -6.77
CA LYS A 34 -4.56 3.70 -7.26
C LYS A 34 -4.92 3.52 -8.74
N LEU A 35 -4.06 2.85 -9.49
CA LEU A 35 -4.24 2.63 -10.93
C LEU A 35 -4.95 1.32 -11.25
N LEU A 36 -5.10 0.42 -10.27
CA LEU A 36 -5.74 -0.87 -10.46
C LEU A 36 -7.27 -0.75 -10.35
N SER A 37 -7.90 -0.28 -11.43
CA SER A 37 -9.36 -0.19 -11.48
C SER A 37 -9.98 -1.58 -11.54
N ARG A 38 -11.24 -1.67 -11.18
CA ARG A 38 -12.00 -2.91 -11.26
C ARG A 38 -12.04 -3.46 -12.69
N GLU A 39 -12.23 -2.57 -13.66
CA GLU A 39 -12.27 -2.93 -15.08
C GLU A 39 -10.93 -3.47 -15.56
N TYR A 40 -9.82 -2.86 -15.13
CA TYR A 40 -8.49 -3.31 -15.47
C TYR A 40 -8.21 -4.70 -14.92
N LEU A 41 -8.53 -4.93 -13.65
CA LEU A 41 -8.34 -6.24 -13.02
C LEU A 41 -9.20 -7.32 -13.68
N HIS A 42 -10.43 -7.00 -14.07
CA HIS A 42 -11.30 -7.93 -14.79
C HIS A 42 -10.74 -8.28 -16.17
N PHE A 43 -10.15 -7.30 -16.85
CA PHE A 43 -9.46 -7.56 -18.12
C PHE A 43 -8.31 -8.57 -17.93
N LEU A 44 -7.56 -8.45 -16.85
CA LEU A 44 -6.41 -9.32 -16.59
C LEU A 44 -6.80 -10.76 -16.26
N ILE A 45 -8.07 -11.04 -15.97
CA ILE A 45 -8.56 -12.41 -15.73
C ILE A 45 -9.53 -12.87 -16.81
N ASP A 46 -9.73 -12.08 -17.85
CA ASP A 46 -10.70 -12.41 -18.91
C ASP A 46 -10.20 -13.58 -19.74
N PRO A 47 -10.92 -14.73 -19.76
CA PRO A 47 -10.49 -15.90 -20.50
C PRO A 47 -10.51 -15.72 -22.02
N SER A 48 -11.21 -14.69 -22.54
CA SER A 48 -11.24 -14.40 -23.97
C SER A 48 -9.97 -13.69 -24.46
N VAL A 49 -9.14 -13.20 -23.52
CA VAL A 49 -7.85 -12.56 -23.82
C VAL A 49 -6.74 -13.55 -23.49
N SER A 50 -5.77 -13.71 -24.38
CA SER A 50 -4.66 -14.63 -24.14
C SER A 50 -3.83 -14.19 -22.94
N LYS A 51 -3.16 -15.16 -22.29
CA LYS A 51 -2.27 -14.84 -21.16
C LYS A 51 -1.15 -13.89 -21.57
N GLU A 52 -0.60 -14.08 -22.76
CA GLU A 52 0.47 -13.21 -23.26
C GLU A 52 0.00 -11.77 -23.47
N GLU A 53 -1.21 -11.59 -24.00
CA GLU A 53 -1.77 -10.24 -24.15
C GLU A 53 -2.00 -9.57 -22.82
N ARG A 54 -2.53 -10.33 -21.84
CA ARG A 54 -2.74 -9.80 -20.49
C ARG A 54 -1.41 -9.40 -19.85
N LYS A 55 -0.41 -10.25 -19.95
CA LYS A 55 0.93 -9.97 -19.40
C LYS A 55 1.58 -8.79 -20.10
N ASN A 56 1.45 -8.68 -21.41
CA ASN A 56 1.97 -7.55 -22.16
C ASN A 56 1.31 -6.23 -21.74
N CYS A 57 0.02 -6.27 -21.46
CA CYS A 57 -0.69 -5.10 -20.94
C CYS A 57 -0.07 -4.62 -19.63
N VAL A 58 0.23 -5.56 -18.71
CA VAL A 58 0.89 -5.25 -17.45
C VAL A 58 2.29 -4.68 -17.68
N ARG A 59 3.08 -5.28 -18.56
CA ARG A 59 4.43 -4.81 -18.87
C ARG A 59 4.44 -3.38 -19.40
N GLN A 60 3.49 -3.05 -20.27
CA GLN A 60 3.39 -1.72 -20.86
C GLN A 60 2.91 -0.69 -19.84
N ALA A 61 1.90 -1.05 -19.04
CA ALA A 61 1.32 -0.14 -18.06
C ALA A 61 2.28 0.18 -16.92
N PHE A 62 3.12 -0.79 -16.52
CA PHE A 62 3.98 -0.68 -15.33
C PHE A 62 5.46 -0.87 -15.65
N SER A 63 5.90 -0.41 -16.81
CA SER A 63 7.30 -0.59 -17.27
C SER A 63 8.34 0.09 -16.38
N GLY A 64 7.94 1.14 -15.65
CA GLY A 64 8.85 1.91 -14.79
C GLY A 64 8.89 1.49 -13.34
N VAL A 65 8.12 0.46 -12.95
CA VAL A 65 8.09 0.04 -11.55
C VAL A 65 9.25 -0.89 -11.22
N HIS A 66 9.49 -1.07 -9.93
CA HIS A 66 10.53 -1.97 -9.44
C HIS A 66 10.36 -3.37 -10.02
N PRO A 67 11.45 -4.04 -10.45
CA PRO A 67 11.36 -5.37 -11.06
C PRO A 67 10.62 -6.41 -10.24
N TYR A 68 10.75 -6.38 -8.91
CA TYR A 68 10.05 -7.33 -8.04
C TYR A 68 8.53 -7.13 -8.09
N LEU A 69 8.06 -5.88 -8.14
CA LEU A 69 6.64 -5.58 -8.26
C LEU A 69 6.11 -5.96 -9.65
N LEU A 70 6.86 -5.66 -10.69
CA LEU A 70 6.46 -6.03 -12.04
C LEU A 70 6.35 -7.54 -12.16
N ASN A 71 7.36 -8.28 -11.70
CA ASN A 71 7.35 -9.73 -11.73
C ASN A 71 6.22 -10.32 -10.90
N PHE A 72 5.93 -9.72 -9.75
CA PHE A 72 4.80 -10.13 -8.91
C PHE A 72 3.47 -10.00 -9.66
N MET A 73 3.24 -8.85 -10.27
CA MET A 73 2.01 -8.62 -11.03
C MET A 73 1.89 -9.54 -12.24
N LEU A 74 3.00 -9.79 -12.93
CA LEU A 74 3.02 -10.73 -14.05
C LEU A 74 2.72 -12.15 -13.60
N LEU A 75 3.27 -12.57 -12.47
CA LEU A 75 3.01 -13.90 -11.90
C LEU A 75 1.53 -14.05 -11.53
N MET A 76 0.96 -13.06 -10.86
CA MET A 76 -0.44 -13.07 -10.48
C MET A 76 -1.36 -13.12 -11.71
N THR A 77 -1.00 -12.34 -12.74
CA THR A 77 -1.74 -12.33 -14.01
C THR A 77 -1.68 -13.70 -14.70
N GLU A 78 -0.50 -14.30 -14.75
CA GLU A 78 -0.31 -15.61 -15.36
C GLU A 78 -1.14 -16.72 -14.66
N ARG A 79 -1.24 -16.65 -13.34
CA ARG A 79 -1.98 -17.63 -12.54
C ARG A 79 -3.48 -17.36 -12.44
N GLY A 80 -3.98 -16.32 -13.11
CA GLY A 80 -5.40 -15.96 -13.04
C GLY A 80 -5.80 -15.34 -11.70
N LEU A 81 -4.86 -14.76 -10.98
CA LEU A 81 -5.06 -14.21 -9.64
C LEU A 81 -4.93 -12.68 -9.60
N ALA A 82 -5.07 -12.01 -10.74
CA ALA A 82 -4.88 -10.56 -10.83
C ALA A 82 -5.81 -9.78 -9.90
N THR A 83 -7.04 -10.27 -9.68
CA THR A 83 -7.99 -9.61 -8.77
C THR A 83 -7.55 -9.65 -7.32
N GLU A 84 -6.58 -10.49 -6.98
CA GLU A 84 -6.04 -10.58 -5.62
C GLU A 84 -4.83 -9.67 -5.39
N ILE A 85 -4.37 -8.95 -6.43
CA ILE A 85 -3.21 -8.07 -6.30
C ILE A 85 -3.43 -6.98 -5.24
N PRO A 86 -4.55 -6.22 -5.25
CA PRO A 86 -4.76 -5.19 -4.23
C PRO A 86 -4.77 -5.73 -2.80
N GLY A 87 -5.41 -6.88 -2.60
CA GLY A 87 -5.44 -7.53 -1.29
C GLY A 87 -4.05 -7.97 -0.83
N SER A 88 -3.24 -8.49 -1.76
CA SER A 88 -1.86 -8.90 -1.47
C SER A 88 -0.99 -7.71 -1.08
N PHE A 89 -1.18 -6.57 -1.72
CA PHE A 89 -0.51 -5.33 -1.33
C PHE A 89 -0.93 -4.88 0.07
N GLY A 90 -2.22 -5.05 0.42
CA GLY A 90 -2.72 -4.78 1.76
C GLY A 90 -2.04 -5.64 2.82
N GLU A 91 -1.86 -6.92 2.55
CA GLU A 91 -1.14 -7.82 3.45
C GLU A 91 0.33 -7.44 3.59
N TYR A 92 0.98 -7.08 2.48
CA TYR A 92 2.35 -6.57 2.49
C TYR A 92 2.46 -5.35 3.43
N GLU A 93 1.56 -4.39 3.27
CA GLU A 93 1.54 -3.18 4.10
C GLU A 93 1.37 -3.51 5.58
N LYS A 94 0.46 -4.43 5.90
CA LYS A 94 0.25 -4.89 7.27
C LYS A 94 1.53 -5.47 7.86
N LEU A 95 2.20 -6.36 7.13
CA LEU A 95 3.45 -6.97 7.58
C LEU A 95 4.56 -5.95 7.72
N TYR A 96 4.59 -4.96 6.85
CA TYR A 96 5.55 -3.86 6.92
C TYR A 96 5.40 -3.08 8.23
N TYR A 97 4.16 -2.69 8.58
CA TYR A 97 3.92 -1.95 9.82
C TYR A 97 4.24 -2.81 11.05
N ASP A 98 3.89 -4.08 11.01
CA ASP A 98 4.20 -4.99 12.12
C ASP A 98 5.72 -5.19 12.29
N ARG A 99 6.43 -5.40 11.21
CA ARG A 99 7.89 -5.65 11.25
C ARG A 99 8.66 -4.44 11.76
N TYR A 100 8.30 -3.24 11.33
CA TYR A 100 9.01 -2.02 11.68
C TYR A 100 8.38 -1.27 12.84
N GLU A 101 7.40 -1.88 13.48
CA GLU A 101 6.73 -1.35 14.68
C GLU A 101 6.23 0.09 14.47
N ILE A 102 5.61 0.34 13.33
CA ILE A 102 5.05 1.66 12.99
C ILE A 102 3.62 1.75 13.49
N VAL A 103 3.34 2.80 14.24
CA VAL A 103 1.99 3.08 14.76
C VAL A 103 1.29 4.02 13.79
N LYS A 104 0.09 3.65 13.36
CA LYS A 104 -0.76 4.53 12.55
C LYS A 104 -1.68 5.32 13.45
N ALA A 105 -1.81 6.61 13.18
CA ALA A 105 -2.72 7.49 13.88
C ALA A 105 -3.46 8.39 12.89
N THR A 106 -4.68 8.81 13.24
CA THR A 106 -5.45 9.77 12.45
C THR A 106 -5.67 11.01 13.30
N ALA A 107 -5.20 12.17 12.82
CA ALA A 107 -5.43 13.45 13.46
C ALA A 107 -6.51 14.20 12.70
N THR A 108 -7.66 14.44 13.35
CA THR A 108 -8.78 15.18 12.78
C THR A 108 -8.82 16.56 13.43
N SER A 109 -8.81 17.62 12.63
CA SER A 109 -8.82 18.99 13.12
C SER A 109 -9.86 19.82 12.40
N ALA A 110 -10.28 20.93 13.03
CA ALA A 110 -11.28 21.84 12.45
C ALA A 110 -10.72 22.62 11.25
N PHE A 111 -9.41 22.83 11.19
CA PHE A 111 -8.73 23.50 10.08
C PHE A 111 -7.42 22.77 9.74
N PRO A 112 -6.90 22.99 8.53
CA PRO A 112 -5.63 22.37 8.14
C PRO A 112 -4.50 22.74 9.11
N LEU A 113 -3.72 21.78 9.50
CA LEU A 113 -2.54 22.02 10.32
C LEU A 113 -1.38 22.50 9.45
N THR A 114 -0.56 23.41 10.01
CA THR A 114 0.68 23.83 9.35
C THR A 114 1.71 22.71 9.41
N ASP A 115 2.73 22.78 8.55
CA ASP A 115 3.80 21.79 8.55
C ASP A 115 4.51 21.72 9.91
N GLU A 116 4.69 22.86 10.56
CA GLU A 116 5.28 22.92 11.89
C GLU A 116 4.43 22.23 12.93
N GLN A 117 3.11 22.44 12.89
CA GLN A 117 2.17 21.76 13.80
C GLN A 117 2.15 20.26 13.59
N LYS A 118 2.18 19.81 12.33
CA LYS A 118 2.25 18.40 12.00
C LYS A 118 3.52 17.75 12.55
N LYS A 119 4.65 18.43 12.36
CA LYS A 119 5.94 17.94 12.85
C LYS A 119 5.95 17.79 14.37
N ARG A 120 5.44 18.79 15.08
CA ARG A 120 5.35 18.74 16.55
C ARG A 120 4.48 17.59 17.03
N LEU A 121 3.33 17.38 16.37
CA LEU A 121 2.42 16.29 16.71
C LEU A 121 3.09 14.93 16.50
N GLU A 122 3.75 14.76 15.36
CA GLU A 122 4.44 13.50 15.04
C GLU A 122 5.57 13.22 16.03
N GLU A 123 6.37 14.21 16.38
CA GLU A 123 7.45 14.07 17.36
C GLU A 123 6.90 13.70 18.74
N LYS A 124 5.81 14.32 19.15
CA LYS A 124 5.18 14.05 20.44
C LYS A 124 4.61 12.62 20.49
N LEU A 125 3.95 12.19 19.42
CA LEU A 125 3.40 10.82 19.34
C LEU A 125 4.51 9.79 19.32
N ALA A 126 5.58 10.01 18.57
CA ALA A 126 6.72 9.12 18.54
C ALA A 126 7.37 9.00 19.91
N LYS A 127 7.51 10.09 20.64
CA LYS A 127 8.06 10.11 21.99
C LYS A 127 7.18 9.36 22.98
N ASN A 128 5.87 9.55 22.90
CA ASN A 128 4.92 8.92 23.83
C ASN A 128 4.76 7.43 23.60
N THR A 129 4.82 6.97 22.35
CA THR A 129 4.65 5.55 22.00
C THR A 129 5.97 4.79 22.00
N GLY A 130 7.10 5.47 21.85
CA GLY A 130 8.39 4.83 21.68
C GLY A 130 8.59 4.18 20.31
N HIS A 131 7.68 4.40 19.38
CA HIS A 131 7.69 3.83 18.04
C HIS A 131 7.61 4.91 16.97
N ARG A 132 7.99 4.54 15.75
CA ARG A 132 7.75 5.41 14.59
C ARG A 132 6.26 5.53 14.38
N VAL A 133 5.77 6.75 14.18
CA VAL A 133 4.34 7.02 14.00
C VAL A 133 4.09 7.57 12.61
N GLU A 134 3.07 7.05 11.96
CA GLU A 134 2.58 7.56 10.69
C GLU A 134 1.21 8.16 10.94
N VAL A 135 1.06 9.46 10.66
CA VAL A 135 -0.16 10.21 10.96
C VAL A 135 -0.89 10.58 9.68
N GLN A 136 -2.17 10.27 9.63
CA GLN A 136 -3.06 10.73 8.58
C GLN A 136 -3.82 11.94 9.09
N TYR A 137 -3.83 13.02 8.32
CA TYR A 137 -4.47 14.27 8.71
C TYR A 137 -5.79 14.45 7.99
N VAL A 138 -6.84 14.72 8.77
CA VAL A 138 -8.20 14.91 8.26
C VAL A 138 -8.72 16.24 8.77
N VAL A 139 -9.36 17.03 7.90
CA VAL A 139 -10.00 18.28 8.29
C VAL A 139 -11.50 18.05 8.37
N ASP A 140 -12.08 18.35 9.55
CA ASP A 140 -13.51 18.27 9.78
C ASP A 140 -13.98 19.59 10.40
N LYS A 141 -14.60 20.43 9.58
CA LYS A 141 -15.05 21.75 9.97
C LYS A 141 -16.17 21.75 11.01
N THR A 142 -16.77 20.58 11.26
CA THR A 142 -17.81 20.47 12.28
C THR A 142 -17.26 20.39 13.71
N LEU A 143 -15.95 20.16 13.85
CA LEU A 143 -15.31 20.14 15.16
C LEU A 143 -15.25 21.56 15.74
N ILE A 144 -15.61 21.68 17.01
CA ILE A 144 -15.59 22.97 17.71
C ILE A 144 -14.33 23.05 18.55
N GLY A 145 -13.37 23.88 18.05
CA GLY A 145 -12.21 24.30 18.83
C GLY A 145 -11.25 23.20 19.25
N GLY A 146 -11.07 22.17 18.45
CA GLY A 146 -10.19 21.11 18.87
C GLY A 146 -9.64 20.22 17.79
N MET A 147 -8.88 19.26 18.25
CA MET A 147 -8.31 18.21 17.42
C MET A 147 -8.64 16.87 18.06
N ARG A 148 -9.07 15.92 17.23
CA ARG A 148 -9.31 14.55 17.68
C ARG A 148 -8.19 13.65 17.16
N LEU A 149 -7.71 12.78 18.02
CA LEU A 149 -6.64 11.84 17.68
C LEU A 149 -7.14 10.41 17.90
N ASP A 150 -7.10 9.61 16.86
CA ASP A 150 -7.55 8.22 16.89
C ASP A 150 -6.43 7.24 16.52
#